data_fbc04ec8f7f94f1d96c9a5bcf6a40158
#
_entry.id   fbc04ec8f7f94f1d96c9a5bcf6a40158
#
_cell.length_a   1.000
_cell.length_b   1.000
_cell.length_c   1.000
_cell.angle_alpha   90.00
_cell.angle_beta   90.00
_cell.angle_gamma   90.00
#
_symmetry.space_group_name_H-M   'P 1'
#
loop_
_entity.id
_entity.type
_entity.pdbx_description
1 polymer ?
#
loop_
_entity_poly.entity_id
_entity_poly.type
_entity_poly.pdbx_seq_one_letter_code
_entity_poly.pdbx_strand_id
1 'polypeptide(L)'
;AAPPAPKFEAPAASDGHGYVTPLVRRLAAQRGVDLANVTGSGVGGRIRKEDVLAATAGGGAAAVAEAAPVVEISPLRGTTQPMSRLRKVLAERAVASMQATAQLTTVVEVDVTRVAAFRDAHKAEFAEKTGAKLSFLPFFALAASEALRTYPVINSTVDGTDIVYPATENLAIAVDTERGLLTPVVRDAASKNLAEMAIEIADLAARTRENKLKPDELAGGTFTLTNTGSRGALFDTPVVFLPQSAILGTGIVYKRPGVVTVDGVDAIAVRSYVYLALSYDHRVVDGADAARFLSAVKTRLEAAQFASQLGY
;
A
#
# COMPACT_ATOMS: atom_id res chain seq x y z
N ALA A 1 -1.19 -55.42 55.60
CA ALA A 1 -0.25 -54.49 54.93
C ALA A 1 0.16 -55.06 53.58
N ALA A 2 -0.03 -54.32 52.49
CA ALA A 2 0.38 -54.61 51.12
C ALA A 2 1.92 -54.47 51.02
N PRO A 3 2.61 -55.28 50.23
CA PRO A 3 4.06 -55.21 50.07
C PRO A 3 4.46 -53.98 49.25
N PRO A 4 5.65 -53.39 49.52
CA PRO A 4 6.07 -52.15 48.82
C PRO A 4 6.47 -52.48 47.38
N ALA A 5 6.08 -51.55 46.47
CA ALA A 5 6.40 -51.58 45.04
C ALA A 5 7.92 -51.40 44.83
N PRO A 6 8.52 -52.07 43.82
CA PRO A 6 9.94 -51.93 43.53
C PRO A 6 10.29 -50.52 43.04
N LYS A 7 11.30 -49.90 43.64
CA LYS A 7 11.92 -48.67 43.16
C LYS A 7 12.73 -48.97 41.90
N PHE A 8 12.32 -48.40 40.78
CA PHE A 8 13.18 -48.36 39.59
C PHE A 8 14.25 -47.27 39.81
N GLU A 9 15.50 -47.69 39.97
CA GLU A 9 16.65 -46.81 39.87
C GLU A 9 16.75 -46.28 38.43
N ALA A 10 16.74 -44.93 38.26
CA ALA A 10 17.03 -44.33 37.00
C ALA A 10 18.51 -44.57 36.62
N PRO A 11 18.82 -44.93 35.37
CA PRO A 11 20.21 -45.07 34.94
C PRO A 11 20.92 -43.73 35.05
N ALA A 12 22.16 -43.75 35.55
CA ALA A 12 23.04 -42.62 35.68
C ALA A 12 23.14 -41.82 34.35
N ALA A 13 23.12 -40.49 34.43
CA ALA A 13 23.34 -39.58 33.32
C ALA A 13 24.68 -39.93 32.64
N SER A 14 24.62 -40.49 31.44
CA SER A 14 25.78 -40.64 30.56
C SER A 14 26.09 -39.28 29.90
N ASP A 15 27.34 -38.96 29.84
CA ASP A 15 28.02 -37.82 29.28
C ASP A 15 27.29 -37.17 28.08
N GLY A 16 27.22 -35.83 28.08
CA GLY A 16 26.51 -34.87 27.26
C GLY A 16 26.55 -34.95 25.72
N HIS A 17 26.54 -36.12 25.14
CA HIS A 17 26.40 -36.30 23.70
C HIS A 17 25.08 -36.99 23.39
N GLY A 18 24.16 -36.26 22.75
CA GLY A 18 22.86 -36.75 22.29
C GLY A 18 22.99 -38.08 21.53
N TYR A 19 22.02 -39.00 21.72
CA TYR A 19 21.98 -40.29 21.05
C TYR A 19 22.14 -40.16 19.55
N VAL A 20 23.20 -40.76 18.98
CA VAL A 20 23.52 -40.76 17.53
C VAL A 20 23.26 -42.16 16.97
N THR A 21 22.44 -42.26 15.92
CA THR A 21 22.16 -43.56 15.28
C THR A 21 23.41 -44.14 14.58
N PRO A 22 23.53 -45.44 14.45
CA PRO A 22 24.67 -46.09 13.78
C PRO A 22 24.90 -45.58 12.34
N LEU A 23 23.82 -45.24 11.64
CA LEU A 23 23.87 -44.69 10.27
C LEU A 23 24.53 -43.28 10.24
N VAL A 24 24.15 -42.41 11.17
CA VAL A 24 24.70 -41.05 11.29
C VAL A 24 26.17 -41.09 11.70
N ARG A 25 26.54 -42.00 12.61
CA ARG A 25 27.94 -42.20 13.03
C ARG A 25 28.82 -42.69 11.87
N ARG A 26 28.32 -43.64 11.05
CA ARG A 26 29.02 -44.12 9.85
C ARG A 26 29.19 -43.01 8.82
N LEU A 27 28.16 -42.21 8.62
CA LEU A 27 28.21 -41.07 7.67
C LEU A 27 29.22 -40.01 8.13
N ALA A 28 29.23 -39.65 9.41
CA ALA A 28 30.19 -38.73 10.00
C ALA A 28 31.65 -39.22 9.81
N ALA A 29 31.90 -40.52 10.10
CA ALA A 29 33.20 -41.11 9.87
C ALA A 29 33.64 -41.12 8.41
N GLN A 30 32.73 -41.41 7.48
CA GLN A 30 32.99 -41.34 6.02
C GLN A 30 33.28 -39.93 5.51
N ARG A 31 32.75 -38.90 6.19
CA ARG A 31 32.86 -37.49 5.81
C ARG A 31 33.89 -36.70 6.61
N GLY A 32 34.57 -37.35 7.57
CA GLY A 32 35.55 -36.72 8.43
C GLY A 32 34.97 -35.67 9.38
N VAL A 33 33.67 -35.78 9.71
CA VAL A 33 32.97 -34.82 10.57
C VAL A 33 33.05 -35.31 12.02
N ASP A 34 33.61 -34.48 12.90
CA ASP A 34 33.59 -34.73 14.34
C ASP A 34 32.20 -34.40 14.91
N LEU A 35 31.49 -35.42 15.38
CA LEU A 35 30.15 -35.31 15.94
C LEU A 35 30.08 -34.44 17.20
N ALA A 36 31.21 -34.24 17.89
CA ALA A 36 31.28 -33.37 19.06
C ALA A 36 31.04 -31.89 18.70
N ASN A 37 31.29 -31.51 17.43
CA ASN A 37 31.15 -30.17 16.91
C ASN A 37 29.86 -29.98 16.09
N VAL A 38 28.96 -30.96 16.06
CA VAL A 38 27.69 -30.91 15.32
C VAL A 38 26.54 -30.69 16.28
N THR A 39 25.83 -29.59 16.12
CA THR A 39 24.58 -29.33 16.85
C THR A 39 23.43 -30.09 16.22
N GLY A 40 22.81 -31.01 16.98
CA GLY A 40 21.70 -31.84 16.50
C GLY A 40 20.39 -31.05 16.42
N SER A 41 19.71 -31.07 15.26
CA SER A 41 18.41 -30.46 15.02
C SER A 41 17.21 -31.35 15.39
N GLY A 42 17.42 -32.59 15.82
CA GLY A 42 16.37 -33.53 16.20
C GLY A 42 15.82 -33.31 17.60
N VAL A 43 14.67 -33.96 17.90
CA VAL A 43 14.03 -33.91 19.23
C VAL A 43 15.00 -34.36 20.31
N GLY A 44 15.17 -33.54 21.35
CA GLY A 44 16.12 -33.81 22.45
C GLY A 44 17.59 -33.63 22.06
N GLY A 45 17.92 -32.82 21.05
CA GLY A 45 19.28 -32.54 20.61
C GLY A 45 19.91 -33.68 19.77
N ARG A 46 19.10 -34.60 19.24
CA ARG A 46 19.58 -35.74 18.43
C ARG A 46 20.18 -35.26 17.11
N ILE A 47 21.41 -35.71 16.79
CA ILE A 47 22.06 -35.43 15.52
C ILE A 47 21.42 -36.28 14.42
N ARG A 48 20.96 -35.62 13.35
CA ARG A 48 20.36 -36.21 12.16
C ARG A 48 21.38 -36.31 11.02
N LYS A 49 21.01 -37.05 9.96
CA LYS A 49 21.81 -37.14 8.74
C LYS A 49 22.06 -35.79 8.09
N GLU A 50 21.02 -34.94 8.09
CA GLU A 50 21.08 -33.60 7.54
C GLU A 50 22.09 -32.70 8.26
N ASP A 51 22.23 -32.83 9.58
CA ASP A 51 23.16 -32.06 10.40
C ASP A 51 24.63 -32.40 10.05
N VAL A 52 24.91 -33.68 9.80
CA VAL A 52 26.25 -34.11 9.35
C VAL A 52 26.55 -33.64 7.93
N LEU A 53 25.55 -33.62 7.04
CA LEU A 53 25.69 -33.11 5.67
C LEU A 53 25.91 -31.62 5.66
N ALA A 54 25.22 -30.86 6.52
CA ALA A 54 25.40 -29.44 6.69
C ALA A 54 26.79 -29.08 7.25
N ALA A 55 27.30 -29.88 8.18
CA ALA A 55 28.63 -29.70 8.75
C ALA A 55 29.78 -29.97 7.74
N THR A 56 29.56 -30.81 6.71
CA THR A 56 30.52 -31.00 5.60
C THR A 56 30.49 -29.90 4.56
N ALA A 57 29.37 -29.14 4.42
CA ALA A 57 29.19 -28.12 3.41
C ALA A 57 29.73 -26.73 3.80
N GLY A 58 30.12 -26.53 5.05
CA GLY A 58 30.58 -25.23 5.53
C GLY A 58 31.33 -25.34 6.84
N GLY A 59 32.59 -25.02 6.87
CA GLY A 59 33.22 -24.49 8.06
C GLY A 59 32.37 -23.31 8.54
N GLY A 60 31.91 -23.37 9.82
CA GLY A 60 30.93 -22.47 10.43
C GLY A 60 30.88 -21.05 9.89
N ALA A 61 29.94 -20.80 9.01
CA ALA A 61 29.41 -19.46 8.88
C ALA A 61 28.56 -19.23 10.13
N ALA A 62 29.12 -18.55 11.13
CA ALA A 62 28.34 -17.93 12.17
C ALA A 62 27.22 -17.16 11.45
N ALA A 63 25.96 -17.47 11.78
CA ALA A 63 24.84 -16.67 11.29
C ALA A 63 25.19 -15.22 11.59
N VAL A 64 25.47 -14.43 10.54
CA VAL A 64 25.67 -12.99 10.65
C VAL A 64 24.35 -12.49 11.20
N ALA A 65 24.30 -12.16 12.49
CA ALA A 65 23.15 -11.52 13.09
C ALA A 65 22.89 -10.28 12.24
N GLU A 66 21.75 -10.22 11.58
CA GLU A 66 21.32 -9.07 10.77
C GLU A 66 21.37 -7.86 11.71
N ALA A 67 22.31 -6.96 11.45
CA ALA A 67 22.52 -5.79 12.30
C ALA A 67 21.19 -5.01 12.33
N ALA A 68 20.71 -4.70 13.53
CA ALA A 68 19.51 -3.87 13.68
C ALA A 68 19.68 -2.59 12.86
N PRO A 69 18.62 -2.13 12.16
CA PRO A 69 18.71 -0.92 11.34
C PRO A 69 19.14 0.26 12.21
N VAL A 70 20.23 0.90 11.82
CA VAL A 70 20.75 2.09 12.51
C VAL A 70 19.77 3.23 12.25
N VAL A 71 19.14 3.71 13.32
CA VAL A 71 18.27 4.90 13.25
C VAL A 71 19.17 6.13 13.21
N GLU A 72 19.23 6.79 12.04
CA GLU A 72 19.97 8.03 11.87
C GLU A 72 19.30 9.19 12.62
N ILE A 73 20.05 9.88 13.47
CA ILE A 73 19.53 11.02 14.23
C ILE A 73 19.57 12.25 13.34
N SER A 74 18.39 12.83 13.08
CA SER A 74 18.27 14.05 12.27
C SER A 74 19.02 15.23 12.90
N PRO A 75 19.81 15.97 12.10
CA PRO A 75 20.50 17.20 12.57
C PRO A 75 19.53 18.34 12.92
N LEU A 76 18.25 18.23 12.52
CA LEU A 76 17.23 19.21 12.86
C LEU A 76 16.72 19.09 14.30
N ARG A 77 17.04 18.01 14.99
CA ARG A 77 16.61 17.80 16.37
C ARG A 77 17.15 18.90 17.28
N GLY A 78 16.24 19.57 18.03
CA GLY A 78 16.60 20.67 18.93
C GLY A 78 16.83 22.02 18.25
N THR A 79 16.57 22.14 16.93
CA THR A 79 16.67 23.41 16.19
C THR A 79 15.31 24.06 15.97
N THR A 80 15.31 25.37 15.77
CA THR A 80 14.14 26.13 15.29
C THR A 80 14.44 26.61 13.88
N GLN A 81 13.58 26.23 12.91
CA GLN A 81 13.77 26.59 11.51
C GLN A 81 12.55 27.38 10.99
N PRO A 82 12.76 28.44 10.20
CA PRO A 82 11.66 29.15 9.57
C PRO A 82 10.98 28.25 8.51
N MET A 83 9.65 28.33 8.42
CA MET A 83 8.92 27.66 7.35
C MET A 83 9.31 28.21 5.98
N SER A 84 9.45 27.32 4.98
CA SER A 84 9.60 27.73 3.58
C SER A 84 8.34 28.47 3.10
N ARG A 85 8.47 29.25 2.01
CA ARG A 85 7.32 29.99 1.43
C ARG A 85 6.15 29.04 1.07
N LEU A 86 6.45 27.90 0.45
CA LEU A 86 5.43 26.92 0.09
C LEU A 86 4.77 26.31 1.34
N ARG A 87 5.54 26.04 2.40
CA ARG A 87 5.01 25.52 3.66
C ARG A 87 4.08 26.52 4.37
N LYS A 88 4.40 27.81 4.31
CA LYS A 88 3.52 28.87 4.86
C LYS A 88 2.19 28.90 4.13
N VAL A 89 2.18 28.90 2.78
CA VAL A 89 0.97 28.89 1.97
C VAL A 89 0.13 27.62 2.25
N LEU A 90 0.77 26.46 2.35
CA LEU A 90 0.07 25.22 2.69
C LEU A 90 -0.58 25.30 4.09
N ALA A 91 0.14 25.80 5.08
CA ALA A 91 -0.39 25.96 6.44
C ALA A 91 -1.61 26.89 6.48
N GLU A 92 -1.53 28.05 5.82
CA GLU A 92 -2.64 29.01 5.70
C GLU A 92 -3.87 28.36 5.02
N ARG A 93 -3.68 27.67 3.90
CA ARG A 93 -4.75 27.00 3.17
C ARG A 93 -5.38 25.86 3.97
N ALA A 94 -4.56 25.05 4.68
CA ALA A 94 -5.08 23.96 5.49
C ALA A 94 -5.93 24.47 6.66
N VAL A 95 -5.47 25.51 7.36
CA VAL A 95 -6.23 26.13 8.45
C VAL A 95 -7.51 26.75 7.92
N ALA A 96 -7.45 27.52 6.82
CA ALA A 96 -8.62 28.13 6.20
C ALA A 96 -9.66 27.09 5.78
N SER A 97 -9.22 25.96 5.22
CA SER A 97 -10.11 24.86 4.85
C SER A 97 -10.80 24.27 6.09
N MET A 98 -10.06 23.92 7.13
CA MET A 98 -10.64 23.33 8.34
C MET A 98 -11.60 24.28 9.09
N GLN A 99 -11.40 25.58 8.96
CA GLN A 99 -12.29 26.59 9.55
C GLN A 99 -13.54 26.86 8.71
N ALA A 100 -13.42 26.74 7.37
CA ALA A 100 -14.50 27.06 6.44
C ALA A 100 -15.43 25.88 6.12
N THR A 101 -15.05 24.65 6.51
CA THR A 101 -15.76 23.41 6.14
C THR A 101 -16.03 22.55 7.36
N ALA A 102 -17.10 21.76 7.29
CA ALA A 102 -17.43 20.73 8.29
C ALA A 102 -16.92 19.36 7.78
N GLN A 103 -15.62 19.07 7.94
CA GLN A 103 -15.02 17.89 7.31
C GLN A 103 -15.32 16.59 8.07
N LEU A 104 -15.73 15.58 7.31
CA LEU A 104 -15.82 14.17 7.71
C LEU A 104 -15.06 13.30 6.73
N THR A 105 -14.75 12.06 7.16
CA THR A 105 -14.12 11.06 6.29
C THR A 105 -14.88 9.75 6.36
N THR A 106 -15.26 9.23 5.20
CA THR A 106 -15.81 7.89 5.03
C THR A 106 -14.78 7.00 4.37
N VAL A 107 -14.57 5.78 4.91
CA VAL A 107 -13.55 4.84 4.42
C VAL A 107 -14.21 3.55 3.98
N VAL A 108 -13.78 3.03 2.83
CA VAL A 108 -14.19 1.71 2.35
C VAL A 108 -12.96 0.86 2.02
N GLU A 109 -13.09 -0.43 2.23
CA GLU A 109 -12.11 -1.41 1.77
C GLU A 109 -12.52 -1.97 0.42
N VAL A 110 -11.57 -2.06 -0.51
CA VAL A 110 -11.77 -2.51 -1.89
C VAL A 110 -10.86 -3.68 -2.19
N ASP A 111 -11.41 -4.76 -2.72
CA ASP A 111 -10.64 -5.89 -3.23
C ASP A 111 -10.15 -5.60 -4.65
N VAL A 112 -8.88 -5.28 -4.77
CA VAL A 112 -8.21 -4.97 -6.05
C VAL A 112 -7.41 -6.14 -6.61
N THR A 113 -7.72 -7.38 -6.20
CA THR A 113 -7.00 -8.58 -6.69
C THR A 113 -7.07 -8.72 -8.21
N ARG A 114 -8.25 -8.47 -8.79
CA ARG A 114 -8.43 -8.53 -10.25
C ARG A 114 -7.70 -7.39 -10.97
N VAL A 115 -7.70 -6.19 -10.40
CA VAL A 115 -6.91 -5.05 -10.92
C VAL A 115 -5.41 -5.36 -10.88
N ALA A 116 -4.92 -5.95 -9.77
CA ALA A 116 -3.53 -6.35 -9.66
C ALA A 116 -3.14 -7.39 -10.71
N ALA A 117 -3.97 -8.42 -10.91
CA ALA A 117 -3.75 -9.44 -11.94
C ALA A 117 -3.79 -8.83 -13.35
N PHE A 118 -4.78 -7.99 -13.65
CA PHE A 118 -4.90 -7.28 -14.93
C PHE A 118 -3.66 -6.42 -15.19
N ARG A 119 -3.26 -5.61 -14.22
CA ARG A 119 -2.06 -4.77 -14.31
C ARG A 119 -0.81 -5.61 -14.56
N ASP A 120 -0.62 -6.72 -13.83
CA ASP A 120 0.57 -7.55 -13.97
C ASP A 120 0.62 -8.27 -15.34
N ALA A 121 -0.52 -8.61 -15.92
CA ALA A 121 -0.61 -9.18 -17.26
C ALA A 121 -0.28 -8.18 -18.38
N HIS A 122 -0.61 -6.89 -18.19
CA HIS A 122 -0.51 -5.88 -19.27
C HIS A 122 0.62 -4.87 -19.09
N LYS A 123 1.27 -4.77 -17.92
CA LYS A 123 2.24 -3.71 -17.60
C LYS A 123 3.44 -3.62 -18.55
N ALA A 124 3.91 -4.74 -19.09
CA ALA A 124 5.06 -4.77 -20.01
C ALA A 124 4.65 -4.21 -21.38
N GLU A 125 3.59 -4.75 -21.98
CA GLU A 125 3.04 -4.30 -23.25
C GLU A 125 2.60 -2.83 -23.18
N PHE A 126 1.95 -2.43 -22.07
CA PHE A 126 1.54 -1.05 -21.84
C PHE A 126 2.72 -0.10 -21.86
N ALA A 127 3.80 -0.44 -21.15
CA ALA A 127 5.01 0.39 -21.13
C ALA A 127 5.68 0.49 -22.51
N GLU A 128 5.70 -0.60 -23.29
CA GLU A 128 6.22 -0.62 -24.65
C GLU A 128 5.41 0.29 -25.58
N LYS A 129 4.07 0.20 -25.53
CA LYS A 129 3.18 0.96 -26.43
C LYS A 129 3.01 2.42 -26.05
N THR A 130 3.02 2.75 -24.75
CA THR A 130 2.68 4.10 -24.27
C THR A 130 3.87 4.88 -23.73
N GLY A 131 5.00 4.22 -23.45
CA GLY A 131 6.15 4.80 -22.76
C GLY A 131 5.89 5.09 -21.26
N ALA A 132 4.69 4.83 -20.76
CA ALA A 132 4.30 5.10 -19.37
C ALA A 132 4.21 3.81 -18.55
N LYS A 133 4.47 3.91 -17.24
CA LYS A 133 4.34 2.79 -16.31
C LYS A 133 2.88 2.62 -15.89
N LEU A 134 2.32 1.43 -16.08
CA LEU A 134 1.00 1.09 -15.57
C LEU A 134 1.06 0.83 -14.04
N SER A 135 0.80 1.85 -13.25
CA SER A 135 0.67 1.77 -11.78
C SER A 135 -0.79 1.61 -11.36
N PHE A 136 -1.08 1.52 -10.04
CA PHE A 136 -2.45 1.45 -9.56
C PHE A 136 -3.20 2.80 -9.66
N LEU A 137 -2.48 3.92 -9.56
CA LEU A 137 -3.09 5.25 -9.49
C LEU A 137 -3.99 5.59 -10.69
N PRO A 138 -3.64 5.29 -11.95
CA PRO A 138 -4.54 5.51 -13.10
C PRO A 138 -5.88 4.77 -13.00
N PHE A 139 -5.89 3.56 -12.44
CA PHE A 139 -7.15 2.81 -12.22
C PHE A 139 -8.05 3.51 -11.19
N PHE A 140 -7.44 4.00 -10.10
CA PHE A 140 -8.18 4.76 -9.07
C PHE A 140 -8.69 6.08 -9.62
N ALA A 141 -7.86 6.80 -10.40
CA ALA A 141 -8.21 8.05 -11.03
C ALA A 141 -9.37 7.88 -12.01
N LEU A 142 -9.30 6.88 -12.89
CA LEU A 142 -10.36 6.58 -13.86
C LEU A 142 -11.67 6.21 -13.16
N ALA A 143 -11.64 5.29 -12.20
CA ALA A 143 -12.84 4.87 -11.47
C ALA A 143 -13.46 6.03 -10.67
N ALA A 144 -12.65 6.89 -10.06
CA ALA A 144 -13.14 8.08 -9.37
C ALA A 144 -13.77 9.09 -10.36
N SER A 145 -13.12 9.37 -11.49
CA SER A 145 -13.63 10.31 -12.49
C SER A 145 -14.94 9.83 -13.12
N GLU A 146 -15.07 8.53 -13.42
CA GLU A 146 -16.33 7.93 -13.88
C GLU A 146 -17.45 8.10 -12.83
N ALA A 147 -17.14 7.88 -11.54
CA ALA A 147 -18.11 8.02 -10.44
C ALA A 147 -18.51 9.48 -10.18
N LEU A 148 -17.61 10.46 -10.34
CA LEU A 148 -17.93 11.88 -10.18
C LEU A 148 -19.00 12.36 -11.16
N ARG A 149 -19.06 11.81 -12.38
CA ARG A 149 -20.13 12.11 -13.35
C ARG A 149 -21.51 11.65 -12.87
N THR A 150 -21.55 10.55 -12.13
CA THR A 150 -22.79 10.01 -11.58
C THR A 150 -23.20 10.69 -10.28
N TYR A 151 -22.22 11.15 -9.50
CA TYR A 151 -22.42 11.80 -8.20
C TYR A 151 -21.83 13.22 -8.20
N PRO A 152 -22.41 14.15 -8.97
CA PRO A 152 -21.81 15.49 -9.17
C PRO A 152 -21.72 16.31 -7.89
N VAL A 153 -22.48 15.99 -6.84
CA VAL A 153 -22.38 16.64 -5.53
C VAL A 153 -20.99 16.48 -4.91
N ILE A 154 -20.31 15.38 -5.17
CA ILE A 154 -18.93 15.13 -4.71
C ILE A 154 -17.91 16.02 -5.43
N ASN A 155 -18.21 16.42 -6.70
CA ASN A 155 -17.38 17.31 -7.52
C ASN A 155 -17.79 18.79 -7.39
N SER A 156 -18.72 19.13 -6.49
CA SER A 156 -19.25 20.47 -6.35
C SER A 156 -18.35 21.40 -5.54
N THR A 157 -18.69 22.67 -5.54
CA THR A 157 -18.12 23.70 -4.65
C THR A 157 -19.23 24.53 -4.02
N VAL A 158 -18.94 25.15 -2.88
CA VAL A 158 -19.89 26.03 -2.17
C VAL A 158 -19.52 27.48 -2.44
N ASP A 159 -20.49 28.26 -2.91
CA ASP A 159 -20.39 29.72 -3.08
C ASP A 159 -21.52 30.38 -2.28
N GLY A 160 -21.18 30.95 -1.13
CA GLY A 160 -22.18 31.48 -0.19
C GLY A 160 -23.17 30.42 0.27
N THR A 161 -24.43 30.52 -0.20
CA THR A 161 -25.51 29.55 0.06
C THR A 161 -25.79 28.62 -1.13
N ASP A 162 -25.06 28.83 -2.24
CA ASP A 162 -25.30 28.08 -3.47
C ASP A 162 -24.31 26.92 -3.61
N ILE A 163 -24.75 25.84 -4.28
CA ILE A 163 -23.92 24.72 -4.68
C ILE A 163 -23.63 24.86 -6.18
N VAL A 164 -22.38 25.02 -6.54
CA VAL A 164 -21.92 25.13 -7.92
C VAL A 164 -21.43 23.75 -8.39
N TYR A 165 -22.00 23.27 -9.49
CA TYR A 165 -21.64 22.02 -10.14
C TYR A 165 -20.77 22.31 -11.37
N PRO A 166 -19.46 21.96 -11.35
CA PRO A 166 -18.59 22.09 -12.52
C PRO A 166 -19.10 21.24 -13.69
N ALA A 167 -18.88 21.73 -14.91
CA ALA A 167 -19.28 21.03 -16.13
C ALA A 167 -18.37 19.83 -16.46
N THR A 168 -17.17 19.78 -15.88
CA THR A 168 -16.15 18.74 -16.10
C THR A 168 -15.49 18.33 -14.80
N GLU A 169 -14.91 17.14 -14.80
CA GLU A 169 -14.15 16.58 -13.68
C GLU A 169 -12.66 16.88 -13.88
N ASN A 170 -12.16 17.92 -13.23
CA ASN A 170 -10.75 18.30 -13.25
C ASN A 170 -10.03 17.71 -12.02
N LEU A 171 -9.27 16.65 -12.24
CA LEU A 171 -8.69 15.86 -11.17
C LEU A 171 -7.32 16.41 -10.77
N ALA A 172 -7.22 17.04 -9.59
CA ALA A 172 -5.95 17.43 -9.01
C ALA A 172 -5.24 16.21 -8.40
N ILE A 173 -4.01 15.94 -8.81
CA ILE A 173 -3.21 14.82 -8.33
C ILE A 173 -2.16 15.32 -7.34
N ALA A 174 -2.19 14.82 -6.10
CA ALA A 174 -1.20 15.20 -5.10
C ALA A 174 0.18 14.61 -5.43
N VAL A 175 1.18 15.47 -5.65
CA VAL A 175 2.56 15.10 -5.95
C VAL A 175 3.48 15.65 -4.88
N ASP A 176 4.17 14.72 -4.19
CA ASP A 176 5.21 15.06 -3.21
C ASP A 176 6.51 15.44 -3.91
N THR A 177 7.10 16.56 -3.49
CA THR A 177 8.39 17.09 -3.98
C THR A 177 9.26 17.49 -2.81
N GLU A 178 10.57 17.62 -3.03
CA GLU A 178 11.52 18.11 -2.01
C GLU A 178 11.12 19.48 -1.44
N ARG A 179 10.43 20.30 -2.22
CA ARG A 179 9.96 21.64 -1.82
C ARG A 179 8.63 21.62 -1.07
N GLY A 180 7.87 20.51 -1.17
CA GLY A 180 6.55 20.31 -0.57
C GLY A 180 5.54 19.74 -1.55
N LEU A 181 4.28 19.66 -1.13
CA LEU A 181 3.18 19.10 -1.87
C LEU A 181 2.65 20.09 -2.91
N LEU A 182 2.49 19.63 -4.16
CA LEU A 182 1.83 20.35 -5.24
C LEU A 182 0.75 19.46 -5.85
N THR A 183 -0.27 20.09 -6.45
CA THR A 183 -1.45 19.39 -6.98
C THR A 183 -1.72 19.78 -8.45
N PRO A 184 -0.91 19.27 -9.42
CA PRO A 184 -1.21 19.46 -10.83
C PRO A 184 -2.55 18.84 -11.23
N VAL A 185 -3.18 19.39 -12.27
CA VAL A 185 -4.57 19.09 -12.64
C VAL A 185 -4.63 18.36 -13.97
N VAL A 186 -5.17 17.13 -13.94
CA VAL A 186 -5.65 16.41 -15.12
C VAL A 186 -7.01 16.96 -15.48
N ARG A 187 -7.10 17.66 -16.63
CA ARG A 187 -8.36 18.30 -17.07
C ARG A 187 -9.26 17.29 -17.76
N ASP A 188 -10.58 17.47 -17.57
CA ASP A 188 -11.61 16.63 -18.17
C ASP A 188 -11.29 15.13 -18.01
N ALA A 189 -10.99 14.76 -16.78
CA ALA A 189 -10.46 13.43 -16.44
C ALA A 189 -11.42 12.29 -16.80
N ALA A 190 -12.74 12.57 -16.78
CA ALA A 190 -13.75 11.56 -17.09
C ALA A 190 -13.92 11.26 -18.59
N SER A 191 -13.33 12.09 -19.49
CA SER A 191 -13.29 11.82 -20.92
C SER A 191 -12.13 10.91 -21.34
N LYS A 192 -11.14 10.67 -20.43
CA LYS A 192 -9.90 9.96 -20.72
C LYS A 192 -10.05 8.47 -20.52
N ASN A 193 -9.34 7.70 -21.36
CA ASN A 193 -9.12 6.28 -21.12
C ASN A 193 -7.95 6.03 -20.14
N LEU A 194 -7.70 4.77 -19.81
CA LEU A 194 -6.67 4.38 -18.85
C LEU A 194 -5.24 4.77 -19.31
N ALA A 195 -4.96 4.66 -20.63
CA ALA A 195 -3.65 5.02 -21.16
C ALA A 195 -3.43 6.53 -21.10
N GLU A 196 -4.37 7.32 -21.56
CA GLU A 196 -4.32 8.79 -21.49
C GLU A 196 -4.17 9.28 -20.05
N MET A 197 -4.93 8.69 -19.13
CA MET A 197 -4.83 8.97 -17.70
C MET A 197 -3.44 8.66 -17.14
N ALA A 198 -2.88 7.50 -17.48
CA ALA A 198 -1.57 7.07 -17.00
C ALA A 198 -0.43 7.95 -17.54
N ILE A 199 -0.48 8.29 -18.83
CA ILE A 199 0.51 9.15 -19.49
C ILE A 199 0.50 10.54 -18.88
N GLU A 200 -0.69 11.16 -18.77
CA GLU A 200 -0.83 12.53 -18.27
C GLU A 200 -0.44 12.64 -16.79
N ILE A 201 -0.86 11.68 -15.95
CA ILE A 201 -0.43 11.64 -14.54
C ILE A 201 1.11 11.50 -14.45
N ALA A 202 1.72 10.66 -15.27
CA ALA A 202 3.17 10.46 -15.26
C ALA A 202 3.92 11.74 -15.69
N ASP A 203 3.48 12.39 -16.76
CA ASP A 203 4.04 13.64 -17.26
C ASP A 203 3.92 14.77 -16.22
N LEU A 204 2.71 15.01 -15.74
CA LEU A 204 2.47 16.02 -14.71
C LEU A 204 3.31 15.78 -13.45
N ALA A 205 3.41 14.53 -12.99
CA ALA A 205 4.22 14.20 -11.81
C ALA A 205 5.72 14.44 -12.05
N ALA A 206 6.25 14.10 -13.23
CA ALA A 206 7.65 14.34 -13.60
C ALA A 206 7.94 15.85 -13.65
N ARG A 207 7.16 16.61 -14.40
CA ARG A 207 7.32 18.07 -14.52
C ARG A 207 7.12 18.81 -13.19
N THR A 208 6.26 18.28 -12.30
CA THR A 208 6.10 18.81 -10.94
C THR A 208 7.40 18.70 -10.14
N ARG A 209 8.05 17.52 -10.14
CA ARG A 209 9.32 17.30 -9.44
C ARG A 209 10.46 18.13 -10.01
N GLU A 210 10.47 18.31 -11.34
CA GLU A 210 11.46 19.11 -12.06
C GLU A 210 11.18 20.62 -12.02
N ASN A 211 10.07 21.05 -11.38
CA ASN A 211 9.63 22.47 -11.34
C ASN A 211 9.38 23.06 -12.73
N LYS A 212 8.79 22.29 -13.64
CA LYS A 212 8.51 22.67 -15.02
C LYS A 212 7.02 22.89 -15.31
N LEU A 213 6.18 22.92 -14.27
CA LEU A 213 4.75 23.21 -14.43
C LEU A 213 4.50 24.69 -14.69
N LYS A 214 3.49 24.94 -15.51
CA LYS A 214 2.92 26.27 -15.69
C LYS A 214 1.91 26.56 -14.56
N PRO A 215 1.70 27.84 -14.19
CA PRO A 215 0.76 28.21 -13.12
C PRO A 215 -0.68 27.72 -13.36
N ASP A 216 -1.13 27.70 -14.61
CA ASP A 216 -2.46 27.25 -15.02
C ASP A 216 -2.65 25.74 -14.81
N GLU A 217 -1.59 24.94 -14.82
CA GLU A 217 -1.63 23.49 -14.57
C GLU A 217 -1.84 23.16 -13.08
N LEU A 218 -1.71 24.15 -12.19
CA LEU A 218 -1.96 24.02 -10.74
C LEU A 218 -3.31 24.61 -10.31
N ALA A 219 -4.11 25.10 -11.25
CA ALA A 219 -5.38 25.77 -10.97
C ALA A 219 -6.56 25.06 -11.62
N GLY A 220 -7.78 25.31 -11.10
CA GLY A 220 -9.03 24.80 -11.68
C GLY A 220 -9.31 23.32 -11.43
N GLY A 221 -8.64 22.70 -10.48
CA GLY A 221 -9.01 21.35 -10.00
C GLY A 221 -10.35 21.40 -9.26
N THR A 222 -11.25 20.47 -9.58
CA THR A 222 -12.58 20.37 -8.97
C THR A 222 -12.67 19.28 -7.91
N PHE A 223 -11.79 18.30 -8.00
CA PHE A 223 -11.65 17.19 -7.05
C PHE A 223 -10.18 16.81 -6.90
N THR A 224 -9.77 16.32 -5.73
CA THR A 224 -8.38 15.92 -5.50
C THR A 224 -8.26 14.42 -5.25
N LEU A 225 -7.23 13.81 -5.85
CA LEU A 225 -6.79 12.44 -5.55
C LEU A 225 -5.40 12.46 -4.93
N THR A 226 -5.25 11.88 -3.74
CA THR A 226 -3.98 11.76 -3.04
C THR A 226 -3.62 10.30 -2.79
N ASN A 227 -2.36 9.93 -3.03
CA ASN A 227 -1.86 8.56 -2.83
C ASN A 227 -0.83 8.52 -1.71
N THR A 228 -1.28 8.28 -0.48
CA THR A 228 -0.44 8.09 0.70
C THR A 228 0.09 6.67 0.83
N GLY A 229 -0.55 5.71 0.15
CA GLY A 229 -0.08 4.33 0.03
C GLY A 229 1.29 4.20 -0.63
N SER A 230 1.71 5.16 -1.45
CA SER A 230 3.07 5.21 -2.02
C SER A 230 4.17 5.37 -0.95
N ARG A 231 3.84 5.82 0.25
CA ARG A 231 4.69 5.95 1.43
C ARG A 231 4.40 4.90 2.51
N GLY A 232 3.56 3.90 2.20
CA GLY A 232 3.23 2.80 3.10
C GLY A 232 2.07 3.06 4.05
N ALA A 233 1.37 4.20 3.95
CA ALA A 233 0.21 4.46 4.79
C ALA A 233 -0.95 3.51 4.42
N LEU A 234 -1.61 2.94 5.41
CA LEU A 234 -2.77 2.08 5.22
C LEU A 234 -3.94 2.89 4.64
N PHE A 235 -4.23 4.03 5.24
CA PHE A 235 -5.10 5.12 4.78
C PHE A 235 -4.80 6.36 5.63
N ASP A 236 -5.37 7.48 5.26
CA ASP A 236 -5.36 8.73 6.03
C ASP A 236 -6.72 9.43 5.95
N THR A 237 -6.85 10.58 6.60
CA THR A 237 -8.01 11.48 6.53
C THR A 237 -7.55 12.80 5.92
N PRO A 238 -7.43 12.88 4.59
CA PRO A 238 -6.85 14.04 3.94
C PRO A 238 -7.70 15.29 4.12
N VAL A 239 -7.05 16.45 4.23
CA VAL A 239 -7.73 17.73 4.32
C VAL A 239 -8.23 18.16 2.94
N VAL A 240 -9.50 18.55 2.85
CA VAL A 240 -10.11 19.05 1.60
C VAL A 240 -9.44 20.36 1.18
N PHE A 241 -9.14 20.52 -0.11
CA PHE A 241 -8.57 21.76 -0.65
C PHE A 241 -9.69 22.68 -1.14
N LEU A 242 -9.83 23.85 -0.52
CA LEU A 242 -10.76 24.86 -1.02
C LEU A 242 -10.41 25.31 -2.46
N PRO A 243 -11.41 25.56 -3.31
CA PRO A 243 -12.87 25.59 -3.06
C PRO A 243 -13.56 24.20 -3.24
N GLN A 244 -12.82 23.13 -3.42
CA GLN A 244 -13.35 21.78 -3.60
C GLN A 244 -14.15 21.32 -2.37
N SER A 245 -15.13 20.44 -2.57
CA SER A 245 -15.93 19.86 -1.49
C SER A 245 -15.44 18.50 -1.04
N ALA A 246 -14.54 17.83 -1.78
CA ALA A 246 -14.06 16.52 -1.41
C ALA A 246 -12.66 16.22 -1.95
N ILE A 247 -12.00 15.23 -1.30
CA ILE A 247 -10.71 14.66 -1.66
C ILE A 247 -10.72 13.16 -1.40
N LEU A 248 -10.21 12.37 -2.34
CA LEU A 248 -10.05 10.91 -2.20
C LEU A 248 -8.61 10.54 -1.87
N GLY A 249 -8.40 9.92 -0.72
CA GLY A 249 -7.15 9.29 -0.32
C GLY A 249 -7.12 7.82 -0.73
N THR A 250 -6.00 7.38 -1.32
CA THR A 250 -5.75 5.95 -1.59
C THR A 250 -4.61 5.44 -0.73
N GLY A 251 -4.87 4.35 0.01
CA GLY A 251 -3.89 3.69 0.84
C GLY A 251 -2.96 2.76 0.06
N ILE A 252 -2.10 2.06 0.79
CA ILE A 252 -1.23 1.02 0.22
C ILE A 252 -2.07 -0.15 -0.28
N VAL A 253 -1.69 -0.70 -1.46
CA VAL A 253 -2.20 -1.99 -1.89
C VAL A 253 -1.39 -3.09 -1.22
N TYR A 254 -2.05 -3.94 -0.44
CA TYR A 254 -1.40 -4.99 0.35
C TYR A 254 -2.15 -6.33 0.25
N LYS A 255 -1.43 -7.43 0.48
CA LYS A 255 -2.01 -8.77 0.45
C LYS A 255 -2.36 -9.23 1.85
N ARG A 256 -3.55 -9.84 2.01
CA ARG A 256 -3.97 -10.57 3.21
C ARG A 256 -4.91 -11.72 2.88
N PRO A 257 -5.13 -12.67 3.80
CA PRO A 257 -6.20 -13.64 3.68
C PRO A 257 -7.56 -12.94 3.62
N GLY A 258 -8.42 -13.40 2.73
CA GLY A 258 -9.80 -12.92 2.60
C GLY A 258 -10.73 -14.09 2.32
N VAL A 259 -11.99 -13.94 2.71
CA VAL A 259 -13.05 -14.93 2.39
C VAL A 259 -13.50 -14.68 0.95
N VAL A 260 -13.57 -15.75 0.17
CA VAL A 260 -14.12 -15.76 -1.18
C VAL A 260 -15.14 -16.89 -1.28
N THR A 261 -16.25 -16.64 -1.99
CA THR A 261 -17.24 -17.68 -2.25
C THR A 261 -16.98 -18.28 -3.62
N VAL A 262 -16.73 -19.60 -3.67
CA VAL A 262 -16.53 -20.38 -4.89
C VAL A 262 -17.59 -21.48 -4.90
N ASP A 263 -18.41 -21.50 -5.94
CA ASP A 263 -19.54 -22.47 -6.10
C ASP A 263 -20.46 -22.53 -4.87
N GLY A 264 -20.70 -21.37 -4.23
CA GLY A 264 -21.56 -21.25 -3.05
C GLY A 264 -20.91 -21.66 -1.73
N VAL A 265 -19.60 -21.99 -1.72
CA VAL A 265 -18.84 -22.37 -0.52
C VAL A 265 -17.78 -21.31 -0.22
N ASP A 266 -17.72 -20.90 1.05
CA ASP A 266 -16.71 -19.94 1.50
C ASP A 266 -15.34 -20.61 1.66
N ALA A 267 -14.32 -19.96 1.08
CA ALA A 267 -12.93 -20.39 1.13
C ALA A 267 -12.02 -19.22 1.51
N ILE A 268 -10.86 -19.51 2.09
CA ILE A 268 -9.84 -18.50 2.37
C ILE A 268 -8.88 -18.42 1.18
N ALA A 269 -8.71 -17.21 0.63
CA ALA A 269 -7.77 -16.96 -0.46
C ALA A 269 -6.91 -15.73 -0.15
N VAL A 270 -5.71 -15.66 -0.76
CA VAL A 270 -4.88 -14.46 -0.71
C VAL A 270 -5.46 -13.42 -1.66
N ARG A 271 -5.84 -12.26 -1.11
CA ARG A 271 -6.43 -11.15 -1.84
C ARG A 271 -5.58 -9.90 -1.70
N SER A 272 -5.66 -8.99 -2.68
CA SER A 272 -5.05 -7.65 -2.62
C SER A 272 -6.13 -6.64 -2.27
N TYR A 273 -5.90 -5.86 -1.23
CA TYR A 273 -6.83 -4.85 -0.74
C TYR A 273 -6.22 -3.47 -0.78
N VAL A 274 -7.08 -2.47 -0.88
CA VAL A 274 -6.76 -1.06 -0.68
C VAL A 274 -7.88 -0.39 0.12
N TYR A 275 -7.51 0.56 0.97
CA TYR A 275 -8.47 1.47 1.58
C TYR A 275 -8.61 2.73 0.73
N LEU A 276 -9.85 3.14 0.49
CA LEU A 276 -10.20 4.41 -0.11
C LEU A 276 -10.87 5.26 0.95
N ALA A 277 -10.33 6.45 1.21
CA ALA A 277 -10.80 7.38 2.23
C ALA A 277 -11.27 8.68 1.54
N LEU A 278 -12.55 8.95 1.54
CA LEU A 278 -13.15 10.18 1.04
C LEU A 278 -13.34 11.15 2.19
N SER A 279 -12.55 12.24 2.23
CA SER A 279 -12.85 13.38 3.09
C SER A 279 -13.70 14.38 2.32
N TYR A 280 -14.71 14.96 2.97
CA TYR A 280 -15.68 15.83 2.33
C TYR A 280 -16.24 16.89 3.28
N ASP A 281 -16.76 17.98 2.71
CA ASP A 281 -17.44 19.03 3.42
C ASP A 281 -18.89 18.64 3.67
N HIS A 282 -19.25 18.38 4.94
CA HIS A 282 -20.58 17.93 5.32
C HIS A 282 -21.67 19.03 5.24
N ARG A 283 -21.29 20.24 4.83
CA ARG A 283 -22.29 21.28 4.50
C ARG A 283 -23.03 20.96 3.20
N VAL A 284 -22.41 20.16 2.30
CA VAL A 284 -22.94 19.89 0.96
C VAL A 284 -22.96 18.39 0.62
N VAL A 285 -22.09 17.59 1.22
CA VAL A 285 -22.02 16.14 1.02
C VAL A 285 -22.42 15.45 2.31
N ASP A 286 -23.39 14.55 2.29
CA ASP A 286 -23.74 13.71 3.42
C ASP A 286 -23.08 12.31 3.36
N GLY A 287 -23.22 11.55 4.47
CA GLY A 287 -22.64 10.21 4.55
C GLY A 287 -23.23 9.22 3.53
N ALA A 288 -24.48 9.41 3.12
CA ALA A 288 -25.12 8.57 2.10
C ALA A 288 -24.57 8.88 0.69
N ASP A 289 -24.31 10.15 0.37
CA ASP A 289 -23.68 10.56 -0.87
C ASP A 289 -22.25 10.02 -0.96
N ALA A 290 -21.48 10.18 0.12
CA ALA A 290 -20.12 9.64 0.24
C ALA A 290 -20.09 8.12 0.06
N ALA A 291 -21.02 7.40 0.72
CA ALA A 291 -21.12 5.95 0.63
C ALA A 291 -21.50 5.48 -0.81
N ARG A 292 -22.46 6.15 -1.47
CA ARG A 292 -22.84 5.82 -2.84
C ARG A 292 -21.70 6.04 -3.82
N PHE A 293 -20.99 7.16 -3.75
CA PHE A 293 -19.82 7.44 -4.55
C PHE A 293 -18.73 6.39 -4.34
N LEU A 294 -18.34 6.12 -3.10
CA LEU A 294 -17.31 5.12 -2.77
C LEU A 294 -17.73 3.71 -3.21
N SER A 295 -19.02 3.35 -3.09
CA SER A 295 -19.54 2.06 -3.57
C SER A 295 -19.45 1.93 -5.09
N ALA A 296 -19.69 3.01 -5.85
CA ALA A 296 -19.52 3.01 -7.29
C ALA A 296 -18.05 2.82 -7.69
N VAL A 297 -17.13 3.56 -7.05
CA VAL A 297 -15.68 3.40 -7.26
C VAL A 297 -15.23 1.97 -6.90
N LYS A 298 -15.69 1.43 -5.76
CA LYS A 298 -15.42 0.06 -5.32
C LYS A 298 -15.88 -0.95 -6.36
N THR A 299 -17.14 -0.88 -6.78
CA THR A 299 -17.71 -1.81 -7.77
C THR A 299 -16.93 -1.77 -9.08
N ARG A 300 -16.55 -0.58 -9.56
CA ARG A 300 -15.77 -0.40 -10.78
C ARG A 300 -14.39 -1.07 -10.69
N LEU A 301 -13.70 -0.89 -9.57
CA LEU A 301 -12.39 -1.49 -9.32
C LEU A 301 -12.47 -3.01 -9.15
N GLU A 302 -13.43 -3.51 -8.38
CA GLU A 302 -13.60 -4.95 -8.15
C GLU A 302 -14.01 -5.72 -9.42
N ALA A 303 -14.79 -5.08 -10.31
CA ALA A 303 -15.11 -5.64 -11.63
C ALA A 303 -13.87 -5.76 -12.54
N ALA A 304 -12.91 -4.85 -12.43
CA ALA A 304 -11.65 -4.79 -13.18
C ALA A 304 -11.81 -4.88 -14.71
N GLN A 305 -12.90 -4.37 -15.26
CA GLN A 305 -13.18 -4.37 -16.71
C GLN A 305 -12.47 -3.19 -17.40
N PHE A 306 -11.15 -3.27 -17.58
CA PHE A 306 -10.32 -2.19 -18.12
C PHE A 306 -9.72 -2.49 -19.51
N ALA A 307 -10.03 -3.64 -20.11
CA ALA A 307 -9.41 -4.03 -21.39
C ALA A 307 -9.69 -3.02 -22.52
N SER A 308 -10.93 -2.53 -22.64
CA SER A 308 -11.31 -1.51 -23.63
C SER A 308 -10.73 -0.12 -23.33
N GLN A 309 -10.13 0.08 -22.16
CA GLN A 309 -9.58 1.36 -21.70
C GLN A 309 -8.06 1.46 -21.89
N LEU A 310 -7.41 0.39 -22.39
CA LEU A 310 -5.97 0.39 -22.62
C LEU A 310 -5.52 1.35 -23.72
N GLY A 311 -6.43 1.77 -24.62
CA GLY A 311 -6.17 2.80 -25.62
C GLY A 311 -5.35 2.34 -26.84
N TYR A 312 -5.14 1.02 -27.00
CA TYR A 312 -4.45 0.41 -28.14
C TYR A 312 -5.00 -0.95 -28.49
#